data_7e7a4694cb2422a13e7f6ab8d0275006
#
_entry.id   7e7a4694cb2422a13e7f6ab8d0275006
#
_cell.length_a   1.000
_cell.length_b   1.000
_cell.length_c   1.000
_cell.angle_alpha   90.00
_cell.angle_beta   90.00
_cell.angle_gamma   90.00
#
_symmetry.space_group_name_H-M   'P 1'
#
loop_
_entity.id
_entity.type
_entity.pdbx_description
1 polymer ?
#
loop_
_entity_poly.entity_id
_entity_poly.type
_entity_poly.pdbx_seq_one_letter_code
_entity_poly.pdbx_strand_id
1 'polypeptide(L)'
;RGIFGKDLTLRDVLKFSKNFSVLINSKKCVIATDTRPSGHMITETVKAGLMQSGIDVYDLGIAPTPVAFRESRKYGAGIIITSSHNPIEWNGLKMVINGKGVNEKQLDTIINEQNPSKSKIGAEYKIESDYIDDAAKIIGRISDIPKVTVDIGGGAAKEFSSQLLEKVGCDVITINSDFEKSSRGPDPTTDTLQELVVNTKNRDIGFAFDLDGDRLVIVINGEKKNP
;
A
#
# COMPACT_ATOMS: atom_id res chain seq x y z
N ARG A 1 -11.36 7.68 4.78
CA ARG A 1 -11.13 6.58 5.76
C ARG A 1 -12.31 6.48 6.70
N GLY A 2 -12.64 5.26 7.13
CA GLY A 2 -13.67 5.00 8.11
C GLY A 2 -13.80 3.52 8.44
N ILE A 3 -14.61 3.18 9.43
CA ILE A 3 -14.97 1.80 9.75
C ILE A 3 -15.81 1.27 8.59
N PHE A 4 -15.32 0.18 7.97
CA PHE A 4 -16.00 -0.40 6.81
C PHE A 4 -17.37 -0.98 7.21
N GLY A 5 -18.39 -0.64 6.41
CA GLY A 5 -19.80 -0.98 6.69
C GLY A 5 -20.53 0.00 7.59
N LYS A 6 -19.82 0.94 8.25
CA LYS A 6 -20.41 1.98 9.09
C LYS A 6 -20.17 3.38 8.52
N ASP A 7 -18.89 3.81 8.47
CA ASP A 7 -18.50 5.15 8.02
C ASP A 7 -18.08 5.17 6.56
N LEU A 8 -17.72 4.01 6.01
CA LEU A 8 -17.34 3.79 4.61
C LEU A 8 -18.10 2.59 4.07
N THR A 9 -18.97 2.82 3.11
CA THR A 9 -19.77 1.78 2.45
C THR A 9 -19.31 1.53 1.01
N LEU A 10 -19.69 0.40 0.39
CA LEU A 10 -19.41 0.14 -1.03
C LEU A 10 -20.08 1.20 -1.94
N ARG A 11 -21.22 1.78 -1.50
CA ARG A 11 -21.86 2.89 -2.20
C ARG A 11 -20.95 4.12 -2.26
N ASP A 12 -20.31 4.46 -1.14
CA ASP A 12 -19.36 5.58 -1.07
C ASP A 12 -18.13 5.31 -1.92
N VAL A 13 -17.58 4.09 -1.84
CA VAL A 13 -16.44 3.66 -2.65
C VAL A 13 -16.76 3.79 -4.14
N LEU A 14 -17.91 3.30 -4.58
CA LEU A 14 -18.34 3.41 -5.98
C LEU A 14 -18.47 4.87 -6.42
N LYS A 15 -19.14 5.70 -5.59
CA LYS A 15 -19.29 7.14 -5.84
C LYS A 15 -17.93 7.82 -5.98
N PHE A 16 -17.05 7.63 -5.00
CA PHE A 16 -15.74 8.28 -4.98
C PHE A 16 -14.86 7.86 -6.15
N SER A 17 -14.88 6.58 -6.51
CA SER A 17 -14.12 6.06 -7.66
C SER A 17 -14.60 6.65 -8.98
N LYS A 18 -15.92 6.75 -9.18
CA LYS A 18 -16.51 7.41 -10.36
C LYS A 18 -16.17 8.90 -10.41
N ASN A 19 -16.29 9.61 -9.30
CA ASN A 19 -15.97 11.03 -9.23
C ASN A 19 -14.48 11.30 -9.45
N PHE A 20 -13.60 10.46 -8.90
CA PHE A 20 -12.17 10.56 -9.12
C PHE A 20 -11.80 10.46 -10.61
N SER A 21 -12.54 9.69 -11.39
CA SER A 21 -12.30 9.55 -12.84
C SER A 21 -12.33 10.87 -13.61
N VAL A 22 -13.03 11.89 -13.10
CA VAL A 22 -13.07 13.24 -13.70
C VAL A 22 -11.70 13.91 -13.67
N LEU A 23 -10.90 13.59 -12.66
CA LEU A 23 -9.57 14.15 -12.44
C LEU A 23 -8.47 13.42 -13.23
N ILE A 24 -8.81 12.27 -13.86
CA ILE A 24 -7.84 11.40 -14.55
C ILE A 24 -7.74 11.78 -16.04
N ASN A 25 -6.70 12.49 -16.41
CA ASN A 25 -6.48 12.90 -17.81
C ASN A 25 -6.01 11.75 -18.71
N SER A 26 -5.19 10.84 -18.18
CA SER A 26 -4.58 9.73 -18.91
C SER A 26 -5.54 8.60 -19.30
N LYS A 27 -6.73 8.58 -18.72
CA LYS A 27 -7.69 7.47 -18.78
C LYS A 27 -7.15 6.13 -18.27
N LYS A 28 -6.11 6.17 -17.45
CA LYS A 28 -5.47 5.01 -16.83
C LYS A 28 -5.34 5.26 -15.32
N CYS A 29 -5.56 4.22 -14.54
CA CYS A 29 -5.41 4.30 -13.08
C CYS A 29 -4.79 3.01 -12.57
N VAL A 30 -3.69 3.12 -11.82
CA VAL A 30 -3.13 1.99 -11.08
C VAL A 30 -3.89 1.80 -9.78
N ILE A 31 -4.13 0.55 -9.40
CA ILE A 31 -4.71 0.23 -8.09
C ILE A 31 -3.81 -0.72 -7.32
N ALA A 32 -3.84 -0.58 -6.00
CA ALA A 32 -3.19 -1.47 -5.06
C ALA A 32 -4.03 -1.58 -3.78
N THR A 33 -3.85 -2.64 -3.03
CA THR A 33 -4.51 -2.83 -1.73
C THR A 33 -3.51 -3.31 -0.68
N ASP A 34 -3.80 -3.01 0.59
CA ASP A 34 -3.17 -3.69 1.71
C ASP A 34 -3.89 -5.03 2.01
N THR A 35 -3.55 -5.65 3.13
CA THR A 35 -4.02 -6.99 3.50
C THR A 35 -5.32 -7.01 4.32
N ARG A 36 -6.00 -5.88 4.50
CA ARG A 36 -7.24 -5.79 5.28
C ARG A 36 -8.34 -6.69 4.70
N PRO A 37 -9.12 -7.38 5.55
CA PRO A 37 -10.18 -8.30 5.07
C PRO A 37 -11.20 -7.66 4.14
N SER A 38 -11.54 -6.37 4.35
CA SER A 38 -12.44 -5.63 3.47
C SER A 38 -11.81 -5.20 2.14
N GLY A 39 -10.48 -5.32 1.99
CA GLY A 39 -9.72 -4.86 0.83
C GLY A 39 -10.25 -5.40 -0.48
N HIS A 40 -10.51 -6.70 -0.57
CA HIS A 40 -10.98 -7.34 -1.81
C HIS A 40 -12.31 -6.74 -2.31
N MET A 41 -13.33 -6.64 -1.44
CA MET A 41 -14.63 -6.06 -1.84
C MET A 41 -14.50 -4.60 -2.28
N ILE A 42 -13.69 -3.82 -1.58
CA ILE A 42 -13.44 -2.41 -1.91
C ILE A 42 -12.71 -2.32 -3.25
N THR A 43 -11.70 -3.14 -3.48
CA THR A 43 -10.93 -3.18 -4.74
C THR A 43 -11.83 -3.46 -5.94
N GLU A 44 -12.69 -4.48 -5.87
CA GLU A 44 -13.62 -4.79 -6.96
C GLU A 44 -14.62 -3.65 -7.21
N THR A 45 -15.06 -2.96 -6.16
CA THR A 45 -15.94 -1.79 -6.28
C THR A 45 -15.23 -0.60 -6.93
N VAL A 46 -13.97 -0.35 -6.57
CA VAL A 46 -13.12 0.67 -7.20
C VAL A 46 -12.94 0.38 -8.69
N LYS A 47 -12.60 -0.86 -9.05
CA LYS A 47 -12.49 -1.31 -10.46
C LYS A 47 -13.78 -1.04 -11.22
N ALA A 48 -14.91 -1.47 -10.69
CA ALA A 48 -16.22 -1.26 -11.32
C ALA A 48 -16.50 0.23 -11.55
N GLY A 49 -16.25 1.08 -10.55
CA GLY A 49 -16.47 2.53 -10.65
C GLY A 49 -15.59 3.21 -11.70
N LEU A 50 -14.31 2.87 -11.74
CA LEU A 50 -13.36 3.41 -12.72
C LEU A 50 -13.67 2.94 -14.14
N MET A 51 -13.87 1.63 -14.34
CA MET A 51 -14.16 1.05 -15.66
C MET A 51 -15.48 1.57 -16.22
N GLN A 52 -16.55 1.68 -15.39
CA GLN A 52 -17.81 2.27 -15.79
C GLN A 52 -17.64 3.73 -16.25
N SER A 53 -16.63 4.43 -15.72
CA SER A 53 -16.30 5.80 -16.10
C SER A 53 -15.33 5.89 -17.29
N GLY A 54 -15.02 4.78 -17.95
CA GLY A 54 -14.15 4.72 -19.13
C GLY A 54 -12.65 4.81 -18.81
N ILE A 55 -12.25 4.44 -17.59
CA ILE A 55 -10.85 4.41 -17.14
C ILE A 55 -10.34 2.96 -17.18
N ASP A 56 -9.21 2.75 -17.84
CA ASP A 56 -8.49 1.48 -17.80
C ASP A 56 -7.79 1.31 -16.45
N VAL A 57 -7.97 0.15 -15.83
CA VAL A 57 -7.45 -0.18 -14.50
C VAL A 57 -6.23 -1.09 -14.62
N TYR A 58 -5.16 -0.71 -13.94
CA TYR A 58 -3.91 -1.46 -13.87
C TYR A 58 -3.72 -1.95 -12.43
N ASP A 59 -3.98 -3.23 -12.19
CA ASP A 59 -4.06 -3.84 -10.87
C ASP A 59 -2.72 -4.44 -10.44
N LEU A 60 -2.12 -3.89 -9.37
CA LEU A 60 -0.93 -4.41 -8.71
C LEU A 60 -1.24 -5.52 -7.68
N GLY A 61 -2.51 -5.71 -7.34
CA GLY A 61 -2.89 -6.58 -6.22
C GLY A 61 -2.44 -6.01 -4.87
N ILE A 62 -1.93 -6.88 -4.00
CA ILE A 62 -1.37 -6.46 -2.71
C ILE A 62 0.00 -5.84 -2.96
N ALA A 63 0.12 -4.53 -2.72
CA ALA A 63 1.38 -3.81 -2.89
C ALA A 63 1.49 -2.61 -1.93
N PRO A 64 2.71 -2.27 -1.48
CA PRO A 64 2.93 -1.14 -0.59
C PRO A 64 2.55 0.19 -1.24
N THR A 65 2.09 1.13 -0.39
CA THR A 65 1.75 2.49 -0.81
C THR A 65 2.87 3.16 -1.65
N PRO A 66 4.17 3.09 -1.30
CA PRO A 66 5.23 3.69 -2.12
C PRO A 66 5.31 3.15 -3.55
N VAL A 67 5.04 1.85 -3.73
CA VAL A 67 5.02 1.22 -5.06
C VAL A 67 3.91 1.81 -5.91
N ALA A 68 2.69 1.85 -5.39
CA ALA A 68 1.54 2.41 -6.09
C ALA A 68 1.70 3.91 -6.40
N PHE A 69 2.29 4.69 -5.48
CA PHE A 69 2.64 6.10 -5.74
C PHE A 69 3.61 6.26 -6.90
N ARG A 70 4.64 5.42 -6.96
CA ARG A 70 5.59 5.44 -8.07
C ARG A 70 4.92 5.06 -9.40
N GLU A 71 4.17 3.98 -9.41
CA GLU A 71 3.48 3.52 -10.62
C GLU A 71 2.43 4.54 -11.10
N SER A 72 1.77 5.27 -10.20
CA SER A 72 0.83 6.32 -10.60
C SER A 72 1.45 7.41 -11.51
N ARG A 73 2.78 7.56 -11.52
CA ARG A 73 3.48 8.46 -12.46
C ARG A 73 3.46 7.92 -13.89
N LYS A 74 3.52 6.58 -14.06
CA LYS A 74 3.44 5.93 -15.40
C LYS A 74 2.01 5.97 -15.95
N TYR A 75 1.03 5.72 -15.06
CA TYR A 75 -0.37 5.59 -15.45
C TYR A 75 -1.17 6.90 -15.31
N GLY A 76 -0.60 7.92 -14.68
CA GLY A 76 -1.21 9.24 -14.50
C GLY A 76 -2.06 9.37 -13.26
N ALA A 77 -2.59 8.28 -12.71
CA ALA A 77 -3.37 8.26 -11.47
C ALA A 77 -3.25 6.93 -10.74
N GLY A 78 -3.63 6.91 -9.46
CA GLY A 78 -3.70 5.71 -8.65
C GLY A 78 -4.70 5.80 -7.51
N ILE A 79 -5.22 4.64 -7.09
CA ILE A 79 -6.01 4.47 -5.87
C ILE A 79 -5.38 3.34 -5.06
N ILE A 80 -5.02 3.63 -3.81
CA ILE A 80 -4.54 2.63 -2.86
C ILE A 80 -5.64 2.40 -1.82
N ILE A 81 -6.08 1.16 -1.73
CA ILE A 81 -7.11 0.70 -0.79
C ILE A 81 -6.40 0.34 0.51
N THR A 82 -6.47 1.25 1.47
CA THR A 82 -5.79 1.13 2.78
C THR A 82 -6.33 2.11 3.80
N SER A 83 -6.18 1.79 5.05
CA SER A 83 -6.28 2.73 6.17
C SER A 83 -4.97 2.87 6.95
N SER A 84 -3.85 2.45 6.35
CA SER A 84 -2.50 2.53 6.94
C SER A 84 -2.45 1.81 8.31
N HIS A 85 -2.02 2.48 9.37
CA HIS A 85 -1.88 1.98 10.73
C HIS A 85 -3.19 1.92 11.55
N ASN A 86 -4.33 2.39 11.00
CA ASN A 86 -5.59 2.33 11.75
C ASN A 86 -5.99 0.88 12.06
N PRO A 87 -6.88 0.66 13.08
CA PRO A 87 -7.41 -0.65 13.39
C PRO A 87 -7.94 -1.40 12.15
N ILE A 88 -8.00 -2.72 12.24
CA ILE A 88 -8.21 -3.59 11.07
C ILE A 88 -9.57 -3.44 10.40
N GLU A 89 -10.58 -3.06 11.17
CA GLU A 89 -11.95 -2.80 10.72
C GLU A 89 -12.08 -1.51 9.90
N TRP A 90 -11.06 -0.64 9.96
CA TRP A 90 -11.00 0.56 9.14
C TRP A 90 -10.51 0.23 7.74
N ASN A 91 -11.00 1.01 6.76
CA ASN A 91 -10.41 1.03 5.43
C ASN A 91 -10.56 2.43 4.81
N GLY A 92 -10.03 2.61 3.60
CA GLY A 92 -10.10 3.90 2.92
C GLY A 92 -9.49 3.87 1.53
N LEU A 93 -9.52 5.01 0.89
CA LEU A 93 -8.93 5.23 -0.43
C LEU A 93 -7.89 6.35 -0.32
N LYS A 94 -6.63 6.03 -0.60
CA LYS A 94 -5.59 7.04 -0.88
C LYS A 94 -5.58 7.26 -2.39
N MET A 95 -5.98 8.45 -2.82
CA MET A 95 -6.05 8.82 -4.24
C MET A 95 -4.87 9.68 -4.61
N VAL A 96 -4.24 9.37 -5.73
CA VAL A 96 -3.02 10.03 -6.21
C VAL A 96 -3.13 10.38 -7.68
N ILE A 97 -2.54 11.51 -8.06
CA ILE A 97 -2.43 11.97 -9.44
C ILE A 97 -0.95 12.28 -9.71
N ASN A 98 -0.38 11.62 -10.70
CA ASN A 98 1.02 11.80 -11.10
C ASN A 98 2.01 11.69 -9.92
N GLY A 99 1.80 10.72 -9.02
CA GLY A 99 2.65 10.49 -7.85
C GLY A 99 2.47 11.48 -6.71
N LYS A 100 1.39 12.25 -6.69
CA LYS A 100 1.05 13.19 -5.61
C LYS A 100 -0.35 12.90 -5.08
N GLY A 101 -0.52 12.93 -3.76
CA GLY A 101 -1.83 12.84 -3.15
C GLY A 101 -2.75 13.97 -3.63
N VAL A 102 -4.05 13.68 -3.72
CA VAL A 102 -5.06 14.71 -4.06
C VAL A 102 -5.07 15.83 -3.02
N ASN A 103 -5.26 17.07 -3.49
CA ASN A 103 -5.41 18.24 -2.63
C ASN A 103 -6.89 18.46 -2.23
N GLU A 104 -7.15 19.44 -1.37
CA GLU A 104 -8.50 19.75 -0.85
C GLU A 104 -9.52 20.00 -1.96
N LYS A 105 -9.18 20.81 -2.97
CA LYS A 105 -10.07 21.10 -4.09
C LYS A 105 -10.43 19.84 -4.90
N GLN A 106 -9.45 18.96 -5.11
CA GLN A 106 -9.66 17.68 -5.77
C GLN A 106 -10.50 16.75 -4.89
N LEU A 107 -10.29 16.78 -3.57
CA LEU A 107 -11.10 16.02 -2.62
C LEU A 107 -12.56 16.47 -2.63
N ASP A 108 -12.83 17.77 -2.68
CA ASP A 108 -14.19 18.33 -2.81
C ASP A 108 -14.88 17.82 -4.09
N THR A 109 -14.17 17.79 -5.21
CA THR A 109 -14.67 17.19 -6.46
C THR A 109 -15.04 15.73 -6.26
N ILE A 110 -14.16 14.92 -5.63
CA ILE A 110 -14.40 13.49 -5.39
C ILE A 110 -15.63 13.26 -4.50
N ILE A 111 -15.84 14.11 -3.50
CA ILE A 111 -16.94 13.98 -2.54
C ILE A 111 -18.27 14.42 -3.14
N ASN A 112 -18.31 15.53 -3.85
CA ASN A 112 -19.52 16.28 -4.16
C ASN A 112 -20.01 16.15 -5.61
N GLU A 113 -19.14 15.86 -6.57
CA GLU A 113 -19.56 15.75 -7.95
C GLU A 113 -20.39 14.49 -8.24
N GLN A 114 -21.19 14.56 -9.29
CA GLN A 114 -21.90 13.42 -9.86
C GLN A 114 -21.33 13.15 -11.25
N ASN A 115 -20.64 12.05 -11.40
CA ASN A 115 -20.09 11.64 -12.69
C ASN A 115 -20.98 10.59 -13.35
N PRO A 116 -21.65 10.89 -14.47
CA PRO A 116 -22.45 9.91 -15.19
C PRO A 116 -21.56 8.84 -15.83
N SER A 117 -22.13 7.65 -15.99
CA SER A 117 -21.48 6.56 -16.71
C SER A 117 -21.19 6.95 -18.16
N LYS A 118 -20.07 6.52 -18.70
CA LYS A 118 -19.71 6.76 -20.10
C LYS A 118 -20.14 5.56 -20.98
N SER A 119 -20.32 5.82 -22.26
CA SER A 119 -20.67 4.78 -23.23
C SER A 119 -19.51 3.80 -23.49
N LYS A 120 -18.25 4.25 -23.35
CA LYS A 120 -17.06 3.40 -23.48
C LYS A 120 -16.66 2.91 -22.10
N ILE A 121 -16.60 1.59 -21.93
CA ILE A 121 -16.15 0.93 -20.69
C ILE A 121 -14.63 0.77 -20.75
N GLY A 122 -13.95 1.00 -19.62
CA GLY A 122 -12.52 0.71 -19.43
C GLY A 122 -12.25 -0.79 -19.29
N ALA A 123 -10.99 -1.18 -19.45
CA ALA A 123 -10.51 -2.55 -19.27
C ALA A 123 -9.68 -2.72 -18.00
N GLU A 124 -9.53 -3.96 -17.56
CA GLU A 124 -8.66 -4.34 -16.43
C GLU A 124 -7.42 -5.07 -16.95
N TYR A 125 -6.27 -4.74 -16.36
CA TYR A 125 -4.98 -5.36 -16.61
C TYR A 125 -4.29 -5.66 -15.28
N LYS A 126 -3.84 -6.90 -15.07
CA LYS A 126 -2.92 -7.23 -13.97
C LYS A 126 -1.51 -6.83 -14.38
N ILE A 127 -0.78 -6.21 -13.48
CA ILE A 127 0.57 -5.71 -13.73
C ILE A 127 1.52 -6.06 -12.60
N GLU A 128 2.79 -6.11 -12.92
CA GLU A 128 3.91 -6.14 -11.98
C GLU A 128 4.65 -4.80 -12.01
N SER A 129 5.38 -4.49 -10.95
CA SER A 129 6.15 -3.26 -10.85
C SER A 129 7.65 -3.54 -10.89
N ASP A 130 8.39 -2.73 -11.63
CA ASP A 130 9.86 -2.71 -11.62
C ASP A 130 10.46 -2.02 -10.39
N TYR A 131 9.64 -1.74 -9.35
CA TYR A 131 10.05 -0.98 -8.17
C TYR A 131 11.28 -1.56 -7.49
N ILE A 132 11.30 -2.88 -7.26
CA ILE A 132 12.39 -3.57 -6.59
C ILE A 132 13.69 -3.44 -7.41
N ASP A 133 13.62 -3.64 -8.71
CA ASP A 133 14.77 -3.55 -9.61
C ASP A 133 15.37 -2.15 -9.65
N ASP A 134 14.52 -1.14 -9.75
CA ASP A 134 14.98 0.24 -9.79
C ASP A 134 15.48 0.71 -8.43
N ALA A 135 14.84 0.33 -7.34
CA ALA A 135 15.32 0.62 -5.99
C ALA A 135 16.68 -0.05 -5.73
N ALA A 136 16.83 -1.31 -6.10
CA ALA A 136 18.10 -2.02 -5.96
C ALA A 136 19.24 -1.40 -6.79
N LYS A 137 18.95 -0.91 -8.01
CA LYS A 137 19.94 -0.17 -8.81
C LYS A 137 20.39 1.12 -8.14
N ILE A 138 19.48 1.85 -7.48
CA ILE A 138 19.78 3.10 -6.77
C ILE A 138 20.63 2.83 -5.52
N ILE A 139 20.26 1.80 -4.74
CA ILE A 139 20.97 1.43 -3.51
C ILE A 139 22.36 0.86 -3.84
N GLY A 140 22.46 0.07 -4.89
CA GLY A 140 23.65 -0.72 -5.20
C GLY A 140 23.76 -1.95 -4.30
N ARG A 141 24.85 -2.69 -4.48
CA ARG A 141 25.14 -3.88 -3.65
C ARG A 141 25.80 -3.46 -2.34
N ILE A 142 25.24 -3.92 -1.22
CA ILE A 142 25.80 -3.70 0.11
C ILE A 142 26.89 -4.74 0.35
N SER A 143 28.07 -4.29 0.83
CA SER A 143 29.14 -5.17 1.32
C SER A 143 28.80 -5.71 2.71
N ASP A 144 29.52 -6.72 3.15
CA ASP A 144 29.46 -7.28 4.52
C ASP A 144 28.20 -8.10 4.88
N ILE A 145 27.29 -8.30 3.91
CA ILE A 145 26.09 -9.15 4.04
C ILE A 145 25.34 -8.87 5.37
N PRO A 146 24.73 -7.69 5.54
CA PRO A 146 24.02 -7.37 6.77
C PRO A 146 22.90 -8.37 7.05
N LYS A 147 22.79 -8.78 8.32
CA LYS A 147 21.73 -9.67 8.80
C LYS A 147 20.53 -8.83 9.23
N VAL A 148 19.43 -8.97 8.52
CA VAL A 148 18.22 -8.13 8.70
C VAL A 148 17.03 -8.98 9.13
N THR A 149 16.33 -8.55 10.17
CA THR A 149 15.00 -9.10 10.53
C THR A 149 13.92 -8.14 10.06
N VAL A 150 12.94 -8.63 9.31
CA VAL A 150 11.82 -7.81 8.84
C VAL A 150 10.53 -8.30 9.47
N ASP A 151 9.90 -7.45 10.25
CA ASP A 151 8.56 -7.65 10.80
C ASP A 151 7.53 -7.01 9.86
N ILE A 152 6.83 -7.86 9.14
CA ILE A 152 5.84 -7.47 8.13
C ILE A 152 4.54 -6.96 8.76
N GLY A 153 4.18 -7.44 9.98
CA GLY A 153 2.88 -7.17 10.60
C GLY A 153 1.69 -7.63 9.78
N GLY A 154 1.89 -8.65 8.93
CA GLY A 154 0.88 -9.15 8.00
C GLY A 154 0.54 -8.21 6.84
N GLY A 155 1.34 -7.17 6.62
CA GLY A 155 1.06 -6.09 5.67
C GLY A 155 1.55 -6.32 4.24
N ALA A 156 1.33 -5.32 3.40
CA ALA A 156 1.64 -5.34 1.96
C ALA A 156 3.14 -5.32 1.64
N ALA A 157 4.00 -4.99 2.63
CA ALA A 157 5.45 -4.94 2.43
C ALA A 157 6.12 -6.32 2.33
N LYS A 158 5.39 -7.43 2.56
CA LYS A 158 5.92 -8.80 2.67
C LYS A 158 6.94 -9.15 1.59
N GLU A 159 6.50 -9.20 0.35
CA GLU A 159 7.36 -9.63 -0.76
C GLU A 159 8.33 -8.53 -1.19
N PHE A 160 7.87 -7.29 -1.18
CA PHE A 160 8.66 -6.14 -1.63
C PHE A 160 9.88 -5.87 -0.74
N SER A 161 9.72 -5.96 0.59
CA SER A 161 10.82 -5.67 1.52
C SER A 161 11.89 -6.76 1.51
N SER A 162 11.50 -8.04 1.58
CA SER A 162 12.45 -9.16 1.58
C SER A 162 13.20 -9.24 0.26
N GLN A 163 12.51 -9.21 -0.88
CA GLN A 163 13.14 -9.27 -2.20
C GLN A 163 14.10 -8.10 -2.45
N LEU A 164 13.74 -6.87 -2.03
CA LEU A 164 14.63 -5.73 -2.16
C LEU A 164 15.91 -5.91 -1.34
N LEU A 165 15.78 -6.27 -0.06
CA LEU A 165 16.92 -6.45 0.84
C LEU A 165 17.83 -7.58 0.40
N GLU A 166 17.28 -8.72 0.00
CA GLU A 166 18.06 -9.84 -0.57
C GLU A 166 18.78 -9.42 -1.86
N LYS A 167 18.10 -8.69 -2.73
CA LYS A 167 18.68 -8.23 -4.01
C LYS A 167 19.85 -7.27 -3.82
N VAL A 168 19.84 -6.46 -2.78
CA VAL A 168 20.97 -5.56 -2.45
C VAL A 168 22.05 -6.24 -1.62
N GLY A 169 21.88 -7.51 -1.22
CA GLY A 169 22.93 -8.35 -0.61
C GLY A 169 22.78 -8.61 0.89
N CYS A 170 21.59 -8.40 1.47
CA CYS A 170 21.34 -8.70 2.88
C CYS A 170 20.98 -10.18 3.09
N ASP A 171 21.29 -10.72 4.28
CA ASP A 171 20.74 -11.97 4.82
C ASP A 171 19.43 -11.62 5.57
N VAL A 172 18.29 -12.04 5.03
CA VAL A 172 16.97 -11.61 5.50
C VAL A 172 16.20 -12.74 6.14
N ILE A 173 15.62 -12.49 7.31
CA ILE A 173 14.52 -13.29 7.87
C ILE A 173 13.28 -12.43 8.03
N THR A 174 12.11 -13.03 7.80
CA THR A 174 10.82 -12.36 7.97
C THR A 174 10.04 -12.97 9.14
N ILE A 175 9.40 -12.11 9.93
CA ILE A 175 8.45 -12.50 10.97
C ILE A 175 7.11 -11.81 10.73
N ASN A 176 6.06 -12.30 11.36
CA ASN A 176 4.71 -11.75 11.22
C ASN A 176 4.26 -11.59 9.76
N SER A 177 4.60 -12.56 8.90
CA SER A 177 4.30 -12.51 7.46
C SER A 177 2.85 -12.81 7.10
N ASP A 178 2.07 -13.33 8.05
CA ASP A 178 0.66 -13.67 7.89
C ASP A 178 -0.17 -12.78 8.81
N PHE A 179 -1.14 -12.09 8.23
CA PHE A 179 -1.98 -11.14 8.97
C PHE A 179 -2.71 -11.80 10.16
N GLU A 180 -3.29 -12.99 9.94
CA GLU A 180 -4.06 -13.70 10.98
C GLU A 180 -3.20 -14.21 12.13
N LYS A 181 -1.89 -14.39 11.89
CA LYS A 181 -0.91 -14.92 12.86
C LYS A 181 0.07 -13.87 13.36
N SER A 182 -0.11 -12.63 12.99
CA SER A 182 0.76 -11.54 13.46
C SER A 182 0.66 -11.37 14.96
N SER A 183 1.80 -11.30 15.64
CA SER A 183 1.90 -11.08 17.09
C SER A 183 1.60 -9.63 17.50
N ARG A 184 1.41 -8.73 16.53
CA ARG A 184 1.15 -7.30 16.76
C ARG A 184 0.06 -6.73 15.86
N GLY A 185 -0.42 -5.55 16.26
CA GLY A 185 -1.39 -4.76 15.49
C GLY A 185 -0.78 -4.03 14.27
N PRO A 186 -1.62 -3.29 13.55
CA PRO A 186 -1.25 -2.57 12.32
C PRO A 186 -0.19 -1.47 12.50
N ASP A 187 -0.09 -0.89 13.69
CA ASP A 187 0.79 0.26 13.97
C ASP A 187 2.05 -0.16 14.72
N PRO A 188 3.22 -0.21 14.05
CA PRO A 188 4.47 -0.56 14.70
C PRO A 188 4.98 0.52 15.66
N THR A 189 4.45 1.76 15.58
CA THR A 189 4.93 2.87 16.41
C THR A 189 4.44 2.74 17.85
N THR A 190 3.23 2.22 18.05
CA THR A 190 2.60 2.04 19.37
C THR A 190 2.87 0.68 19.99
N ASP A 191 3.39 -0.29 19.23
CA ASP A 191 3.70 -1.63 19.68
C ASP A 191 5.09 -1.71 20.33
N THR A 192 5.28 -2.65 21.26
CA THR A 192 6.59 -2.91 21.90
C THR A 192 7.58 -3.58 20.95
N LEU A 193 7.11 -4.21 19.87
CA LEU A 193 7.87 -4.99 18.91
C LEU A 193 8.75 -6.08 19.55
N GLN A 194 8.23 -6.72 20.62
CA GLN A 194 9.00 -7.66 21.43
C GLN A 194 9.56 -8.82 20.62
N GLU A 195 8.79 -9.36 19.67
CA GLU A 195 9.25 -10.44 18.82
C GLU A 195 10.39 -9.97 17.88
N LEU A 196 10.26 -8.78 17.29
CA LEU A 196 11.33 -8.20 16.48
C LEU A 196 12.58 -7.94 17.30
N VAL A 197 12.43 -7.37 18.50
CA VAL A 197 13.55 -7.12 19.44
C VAL A 197 14.32 -8.42 19.74
N VAL A 198 13.60 -9.51 20.05
CA VAL A 198 14.22 -10.81 20.36
C VAL A 198 14.93 -11.38 19.13
N ASN A 199 14.27 -11.37 17.97
CA ASN A 199 14.83 -11.91 16.73
C ASN A 199 15.99 -11.07 16.16
N THR A 200 16.15 -9.82 16.60
CA THR A 200 17.24 -8.93 16.14
C THR A 200 18.49 -9.01 17.03
N LYS A 201 18.44 -9.67 18.21
CA LYS A 201 19.60 -9.74 19.15
C LYS A 201 20.90 -10.25 18.55
N ASN A 202 20.84 -11.18 17.58
CA ASN A 202 21.99 -11.77 16.91
C ASN A 202 22.06 -11.36 15.42
N ARG A 203 21.45 -10.26 15.07
CA ARG A 203 21.40 -9.68 13.73
C ARG A 203 21.72 -8.19 13.80
N ASP A 204 22.03 -7.58 12.68
CA ASP A 204 22.53 -6.20 12.68
C ASP A 204 21.39 -5.18 12.86
N ILE A 205 20.21 -5.44 12.28
CA ILE A 205 19.11 -4.51 12.29
C ILE A 205 17.74 -5.20 12.12
N GLY A 206 16.72 -4.63 12.72
CA GLY A 206 15.31 -5.02 12.54
C GLY A 206 14.48 -3.88 11.96
N PHE A 207 13.54 -4.23 11.08
CA PHE A 207 12.58 -3.31 10.47
C PHE A 207 11.16 -3.77 10.74
N ALA A 208 10.27 -2.88 11.18
CA ALA A 208 8.84 -3.15 11.31
C ALA A 208 8.04 -2.17 10.46
N PHE A 209 7.16 -2.70 9.61
CA PHE A 209 6.30 -1.93 8.72
C PHE A 209 4.86 -1.84 9.25
N ASP A 210 4.14 -0.78 8.89
CA ASP A 210 2.68 -0.75 8.98
C ASP A 210 2.02 -1.51 7.82
N LEU A 211 0.69 -1.66 7.83
CA LEU A 211 0.00 -2.55 6.88
C LEU A 211 0.18 -2.17 5.41
N ASP A 212 0.32 -0.91 5.09
CA ASP A 212 0.52 -0.45 3.71
C ASP A 212 1.98 -0.06 3.40
N GLY A 213 2.89 -0.31 4.35
CA GLY A 213 4.34 -0.25 4.13
C GLY A 213 4.89 1.15 3.85
N ASP A 214 4.22 2.21 4.32
CA ASP A 214 4.70 3.58 4.18
C ASP A 214 5.35 4.13 5.47
N ARG A 215 5.30 3.36 6.58
CA ARG A 215 5.95 3.66 7.84
C ARG A 215 6.91 2.55 8.24
N LEU A 216 8.02 2.97 8.83
CA LEU A 216 9.09 2.08 9.26
C LEU A 216 9.52 2.41 10.68
N VAL A 217 9.58 1.39 11.55
CA VAL A 217 10.24 1.44 12.85
C VAL A 217 11.49 0.58 12.81
N ILE A 218 12.57 1.05 13.40
CA ILE A 218 13.88 0.40 13.40
C ILE A 218 14.19 -0.16 14.78
N VAL A 219 14.77 -1.37 14.82
CA VAL A 219 15.36 -1.99 16.01
C VAL A 219 16.85 -2.20 15.76
N ILE A 220 17.70 -1.69 16.65
CA ILE A 220 19.16 -1.86 16.61
C ILE A 220 19.64 -2.23 17.99
N ASN A 221 20.52 -3.23 18.10
CA ASN A 221 21.08 -3.74 19.35
C ASN A 221 19.98 -4.17 20.36
N GLY A 222 18.88 -4.72 19.86
CA GLY A 222 17.74 -5.13 20.69
C GLY A 222 16.91 -3.98 21.25
N GLU A 223 17.07 -2.76 20.75
CA GLU A 223 16.32 -1.58 21.18
C GLU A 223 15.52 -0.99 20.03
N LYS A 224 14.24 -0.76 20.28
CA LYS A 224 13.37 0.02 19.39
C LYS A 224 13.87 1.47 19.36
N LYS A 225 14.12 2.00 18.17
CA LYS A 225 14.46 3.42 17.98
C LYS A 225 13.18 4.20 17.67
N ASN A 226 12.96 5.27 18.40
CA ASN A 226 11.87 6.19 18.12
C ASN A 226 12.20 6.98 16.84
N PRO A 227 11.18 7.24 15.99
CA PRO A 227 11.33 8.06 14.78
C PRO A 227 11.65 9.51 15.14
#